data_ded44f78c5a764f22ac5a1d3d8e66df9
#
_entry.id   ded44f78c5a764f22ac5a1d3d8e66df9
#
_cell.length_a   1.000
_cell.length_b   1.000
_cell.length_c   1.000
_cell.angle_alpha   90.00
_cell.angle_beta   90.00
_cell.angle_gamma   90.00
#
_symmetry.space_group_name_H-M   'P 1'
#
loop_
_entity.id
_entity.type
_entity.pdbx_description
1 polymer ?
#
loop_
_entity_poly.entity_id
_entity_poly.type
_entity_poly.pdbx_seq_one_letter_code
_entity_poly.pdbx_strand_id
1 'polypeptide(L)'
;QSALDTTAAGDIWDNGFTYGTNNASSYAEPQASDAANDKSINYTLPAMVDGLSAAVSYSGSTTGVDSTTAFGITYTGIEGLSVSYGSGEVGSTSGKGDVDTMKASYAMGSVSVALSQNEADMVSGTDEEQSSFKISYTITDDLSVSYGEETHETSGQTVDEEFEQVSVSYTTGGMTLTAY
;
A
#
# COMPACT_ATOMS: atom_id res chain seq x y z
N GLN A 1 -5.75 -15.40 -0.11
CA GLN A 1 -4.75 -14.57 0.59
C GLN A 1 -3.53 -14.48 -0.32
N SER A 2 -3.17 -13.29 -0.75
CA SER A 2 -1.94 -13.07 -1.51
C SER A 2 -0.73 -13.23 -0.58
N ALA A 3 0.43 -13.63 -1.12
CA ALA A 3 1.68 -13.69 -0.37
C ALA A 3 2.15 -12.31 0.08
N LEU A 4 1.68 -11.31 -0.60
CA LEU A 4 1.79 -9.92 -0.26
C LEU A 4 0.38 -9.50 0.14
N ASP A 5 0.10 -9.48 1.42
CA ASP A 5 -0.97 -8.63 1.92
C ASP A 5 -0.47 -7.20 1.83
N THR A 6 -0.58 -6.69 0.63
CA THR A 6 -0.09 -5.37 0.27
C THR A 6 -0.98 -4.29 0.85
N THR A 7 -2.17 -4.63 1.35
CA THR A 7 -2.95 -3.71 2.16
C THR A 7 -2.24 -3.35 3.46
N ALA A 8 -1.45 -4.24 4.06
CA ALA A 8 -0.58 -3.89 5.18
C ALA A 8 0.65 -3.08 4.73
N ALA A 9 1.07 -3.22 3.47
CA ALA A 9 2.08 -2.40 2.83
C ALA A 9 1.46 -1.35 1.91
N GLY A 10 0.24 -1.46 1.44
CA GLY A 10 -0.56 -0.53 0.71
C GLY A 10 -0.78 0.77 1.46
N ASP A 11 -1.81 1.35 1.25
CA ASP A 11 -2.25 2.64 1.69
C ASP A 11 -1.80 3.08 3.10
N ILE A 12 -0.90 4.04 3.21
CA ILE A 12 -0.54 4.69 4.47
C ILE A 12 -1.77 5.39 5.09
N TRP A 13 -2.79 5.58 4.28
CA TRP A 13 -4.02 6.28 4.58
C TRP A 13 -5.15 5.36 4.99
N ASP A 14 -4.91 4.23 5.60
CA ASP A 14 -5.94 3.32 6.13
C ASP A 14 -6.90 4.01 7.15
N ASN A 15 -7.20 5.26 6.89
CA ASN A 15 -8.12 6.11 7.66
C ASN A 15 -9.40 6.43 6.88
N GLY A 16 -9.75 5.65 5.88
CA GLY A 16 -11.02 5.79 5.19
C GLY A 16 -11.17 7.13 4.45
N PHE A 17 -10.13 7.57 3.78
CA PHE A 17 -10.22 8.69 2.87
C PHE A 17 -11.09 8.29 1.69
N THR A 18 -12.33 8.67 1.75
CA THR A 18 -13.24 8.60 0.61
C THR A 18 -13.40 10.00 0.07
N TYR A 19 -12.62 10.38 -0.91
CA TYR A 19 -12.83 11.61 -1.63
C TYR A 19 -13.74 11.36 -2.80
N GLY A 20 -14.96 11.87 -2.71
CA GLY A 20 -15.94 11.87 -3.79
C GLY A 20 -16.31 10.46 -4.28
N THR A 21 -16.59 10.35 -5.57
CA THR A 21 -16.91 9.09 -6.26
C THR A 21 -15.67 8.36 -6.79
N ASN A 22 -14.50 8.95 -6.65
CA ASN A 22 -13.22 8.37 -7.04
C ASN A 22 -12.51 7.91 -5.77
N ASN A 23 -12.58 6.62 -5.53
CA ASN A 23 -11.81 6.00 -4.47
C ASN A 23 -10.33 6.02 -4.87
N ALA A 24 -9.51 6.80 -4.18
CA ALA A 24 -8.07 6.64 -4.21
C ALA A 24 -7.61 5.23 -3.74
N SER A 25 -8.52 4.42 -3.25
CA SER A 25 -8.31 3.05 -2.79
C SER A 25 -8.40 1.98 -3.89
N SER A 26 -8.48 2.36 -5.15
CA SER A 26 -8.58 1.40 -6.27
C SER A 26 -7.28 1.18 -7.03
N TYR A 27 -6.13 1.57 -6.43
CA TYR A 27 -4.84 1.29 -7.04
C TYR A 27 -4.59 -0.20 -7.08
N ALA A 28 -4.04 -0.63 -8.22
CA ALA A 28 -3.54 -1.97 -8.34
C ALA A 28 -2.40 -2.14 -7.32
N GLU A 29 -2.61 -2.99 -6.34
CA GLU A 29 -1.57 -3.38 -5.40
C GLU A 29 -0.73 -4.50 -5.99
N PRO A 30 0.59 -4.60 -5.67
CA PRO A 30 1.42 -5.70 -6.12
C PRO A 30 0.98 -6.99 -5.43
N GLN A 31 -0.04 -7.58 -5.96
CA GLN A 31 -0.55 -8.87 -5.56
C GLN A 31 -0.67 -9.76 -6.79
N ALA A 32 -0.28 -11.01 -6.67
CA ALA A 32 -0.67 -11.98 -7.68
C ALA A 32 -2.19 -12.01 -7.70
N SER A 33 -2.74 -11.48 -8.80
CA SER A 33 -4.16 -11.22 -8.93
C SER A 33 -4.98 -12.44 -8.58
N ASP A 34 -5.90 -12.16 -7.70
CA ASP A 34 -7.13 -12.86 -7.50
C ASP A 34 -7.17 -14.00 -6.51
N ALA A 35 -7.69 -13.61 -5.36
CA ALA A 35 -8.20 -14.54 -4.32
C ALA A 35 -9.37 -15.43 -4.80
N ALA A 36 -9.91 -15.20 -5.99
CA ALA A 36 -10.97 -16.03 -6.56
C ALA A 36 -10.45 -17.29 -7.27
N ASN A 37 -9.13 -17.45 -7.39
CA ASN A 37 -8.54 -18.59 -8.05
C ASN A 37 -8.02 -19.62 -7.04
N ASP A 38 -8.63 -20.78 -7.03
CA ASP A 38 -8.14 -22.00 -6.33
C ASP A 38 -6.76 -22.48 -6.79
N LYS A 39 -6.03 -21.70 -7.59
CA LYS A 39 -4.75 -22.05 -8.23
C LYS A 39 -3.60 -21.15 -7.79
N SER A 40 -3.72 -20.46 -6.68
CA SER A 40 -2.64 -19.61 -6.16
C SER A 40 -1.75 -20.39 -5.17
N ILE A 41 -0.45 -20.11 -5.23
CA ILE A 41 0.54 -20.61 -4.29
C ILE A 41 1.23 -19.40 -3.66
N ASN A 42 1.22 -19.34 -2.35
CA ASN A 42 1.91 -18.33 -1.57
C ASN A 42 2.99 -19.00 -0.73
N TYR A 43 4.19 -18.45 -0.74
CA TYR A 43 5.30 -18.96 0.05
C TYR A 43 5.98 -17.80 0.80
N THR A 44 5.94 -17.86 2.11
CA THR A 44 6.71 -16.95 2.97
C THR A 44 8.06 -17.60 3.27
N LEU A 45 9.14 -16.89 2.98
CA LEU A 45 10.49 -17.37 3.24
C LEU A 45 10.73 -17.47 4.76
N PRO A 46 11.45 -18.52 5.21
CA PRO A 46 11.88 -18.57 6.59
C PRO A 46 12.72 -17.33 6.95
N ALA A 47 12.56 -16.84 8.16
CA ALA A 47 13.37 -15.73 8.66
C ALA A 47 14.85 -16.13 8.69
N MET A 48 15.66 -15.57 7.81
CA MET A 48 17.10 -15.80 7.72
C MET A 48 17.91 -14.65 8.33
N VAL A 49 17.31 -13.49 8.38
CA VAL A 49 17.89 -12.26 8.95
C VAL A 49 16.86 -11.65 9.89
N ASP A 50 17.30 -11.23 11.05
CA ASP A 50 16.43 -10.61 12.04
C ASP A 50 15.80 -9.33 11.49
N GLY A 51 14.50 -9.19 11.67
CA GLY A 51 13.70 -8.08 11.12
C GLY A 51 13.46 -8.11 9.60
N LEU A 52 13.95 -9.14 8.87
CA LEU A 52 13.71 -9.27 7.44
C LEU A 52 12.67 -10.36 7.18
N SER A 53 11.61 -10.01 6.47
CA SER A 53 10.61 -10.95 5.94
C SER A 53 10.50 -10.81 4.43
N ALA A 54 10.25 -11.92 3.74
CA ALA A 54 10.01 -11.94 2.32
C ALA A 54 8.97 -13.01 1.97
N ALA A 55 8.19 -12.74 0.93
CA ALA A 55 7.20 -13.65 0.42
C ALA A 55 7.13 -13.58 -1.10
N VAL A 56 6.73 -14.70 -1.71
CA VAL A 56 6.47 -14.79 -3.13
C VAL A 56 5.12 -15.43 -3.36
N SER A 57 4.44 -15.03 -4.40
CA SER A 57 3.16 -15.60 -4.81
C SER A 57 3.14 -15.92 -6.31
N TYR A 58 2.35 -16.91 -6.64
CA TYR A 58 2.05 -17.30 -8.00
C TYR A 58 0.56 -17.56 -8.12
N SER A 59 -0.07 -17.01 -9.14
CA SER A 59 -1.44 -17.33 -9.55
C SER A 59 -1.44 -17.97 -10.92
N GLY A 60 -2.06 -19.14 -11.02
CA GLY A 60 -2.16 -19.86 -12.29
C GLY A 60 -3.11 -19.18 -13.27
N SER A 61 -2.87 -19.39 -14.57
CA SER A 61 -3.74 -18.86 -15.62
C SER A 61 -5.17 -19.39 -15.51
N THR A 62 -6.13 -18.54 -15.87
CA THR A 62 -7.53 -18.87 -16.05
C THR A 62 -7.97 -18.56 -17.48
N THR A 63 -9.23 -18.83 -17.82
CA THR A 63 -9.75 -18.55 -19.16
C THR A 63 -9.65 -17.05 -19.46
N GLY A 64 -8.72 -16.69 -20.35
CA GLY A 64 -8.51 -15.33 -20.81
C GLY A 64 -7.63 -14.46 -19.90
N VAL A 65 -7.04 -15.01 -18.83
CA VAL A 65 -6.09 -14.28 -17.97
C VAL A 65 -4.82 -15.12 -17.80
N ASP A 66 -3.67 -14.53 -18.06
CA ASP A 66 -2.37 -15.18 -17.90
C ASP A 66 -2.00 -15.40 -16.43
N SER A 67 -1.09 -16.34 -16.19
CA SER A 67 -0.51 -16.53 -14.85
C SER A 67 0.28 -15.32 -14.44
N THR A 68 0.25 -14.98 -13.15
CA THR A 68 0.94 -13.83 -12.56
C THR A 68 1.84 -14.24 -11.40
N THR A 69 2.89 -13.47 -11.18
CA THR A 69 3.82 -13.64 -10.06
C THR A 69 3.94 -12.33 -9.29
N ALA A 70 4.22 -12.42 -8.01
CA ALA A 70 4.56 -11.25 -7.21
C ALA A 70 5.53 -11.63 -6.09
N PHE A 71 6.30 -10.66 -5.61
CA PHE A 71 7.12 -10.81 -4.42
C PHE A 71 7.04 -9.57 -3.55
N GLY A 72 7.36 -9.73 -2.27
CA GLY A 72 7.47 -8.64 -1.32
C GLY A 72 8.56 -8.89 -0.31
N ILE A 73 9.15 -7.81 0.16
CA ILE A 73 10.18 -7.80 1.18
C ILE A 73 9.87 -6.69 2.18
N THR A 74 10.00 -6.99 3.47
CA THR A 74 9.83 -6.01 4.54
C THR A 74 10.98 -6.13 5.52
N TYR A 75 11.54 -4.99 5.91
CA TYR A 75 12.59 -4.90 6.91
C TYR A 75 12.14 -4.04 8.10
N THR A 76 12.23 -4.61 9.30
CA THR A 76 11.89 -3.99 10.59
C THR A 76 12.99 -4.19 11.64
N GLY A 77 14.22 -4.49 11.22
CA GLY A 77 15.34 -4.78 12.12
C GLY A 77 15.91 -3.56 12.87
N ILE A 78 15.41 -2.36 12.61
CA ILE A 78 15.74 -1.14 13.34
C ILE A 78 14.50 -0.68 14.09
N GLU A 79 14.63 -0.39 15.37
CA GLU A 79 13.53 0.07 16.21
C GLU A 79 12.86 1.32 15.62
N GLY A 80 11.56 1.26 15.49
CA GLY A 80 10.74 2.33 14.91
C GLY A 80 10.76 2.41 13.38
N LEU A 81 11.66 1.70 12.68
CA LEU A 81 11.76 1.70 11.22
C LEU A 81 11.03 0.50 10.61
N SER A 82 10.21 0.76 9.61
CA SER A 82 9.69 -0.25 8.70
C SER A 82 9.92 0.20 7.26
N VAL A 83 10.49 -0.66 6.43
CA VAL A 83 10.65 -0.43 5.00
C VAL A 83 10.14 -1.65 4.26
N SER A 84 9.29 -1.45 3.28
CA SER A 84 8.72 -2.52 2.46
C SER A 84 8.85 -2.18 0.98
N TYR A 85 9.08 -3.21 0.19
CA TYR A 85 9.00 -3.15 -1.26
C TYR A 85 8.28 -4.39 -1.77
N GLY A 86 7.39 -4.20 -2.72
CA GLY A 86 6.66 -5.25 -3.41
C GLY A 86 6.63 -4.99 -4.90
N SER A 87 6.72 -6.05 -5.68
CA SER A 87 6.56 -6.00 -7.14
C SER A 87 5.75 -7.20 -7.60
N GLY A 88 4.89 -7.00 -8.58
CA GLY A 88 4.02 -8.05 -9.08
C GLY A 88 3.40 -7.74 -10.43
N GLU A 89 2.84 -8.77 -11.03
CA GLU A 89 2.14 -8.70 -12.31
C GLU A 89 0.62 -8.67 -12.06
N VAL A 90 -0.09 -7.84 -12.79
CA VAL A 90 -1.56 -7.84 -12.84
C VAL A 90 -2.01 -8.42 -14.17
N GLY A 91 -2.69 -9.55 -14.12
CA GLY A 91 -3.22 -10.22 -15.30
C GLY A 91 -4.51 -9.58 -15.80
N SER A 92 -4.61 -9.38 -17.10
CA SER A 92 -5.84 -9.00 -17.77
C SER A 92 -6.07 -9.84 -19.04
N THR A 93 -7.22 -9.70 -19.68
CA THR A 93 -7.53 -10.34 -20.96
C THR A 93 -6.70 -9.78 -22.12
N SER A 94 -6.01 -8.67 -21.92
CA SER A 94 -5.20 -7.99 -22.95
C SER A 94 -3.68 -8.19 -22.74
N GLY A 95 -3.28 -8.89 -21.69
CA GLY A 95 -1.88 -9.14 -21.33
C GLY A 95 -1.65 -8.92 -19.83
N LYS A 96 -0.40 -8.68 -19.44
CA LYS A 96 -0.01 -8.41 -18.07
C LYS A 96 0.48 -6.98 -17.94
N GLY A 97 0.13 -6.34 -16.82
CA GLY A 97 0.75 -5.12 -16.35
C GLY A 97 1.71 -5.42 -15.20
N ASP A 98 2.56 -4.48 -14.88
CA ASP A 98 3.47 -4.53 -13.74
C ASP A 98 3.04 -3.54 -12.67
N VAL A 99 3.17 -3.92 -11.40
CA VAL A 99 2.85 -3.06 -10.27
C VAL A 99 3.98 -3.11 -9.24
N ASP A 100 4.45 -1.95 -8.84
CA ASP A 100 5.50 -1.77 -7.85
C ASP A 100 4.99 -0.92 -6.68
N THR A 101 5.33 -1.32 -5.46
CA THR A 101 5.01 -0.57 -4.25
C THR A 101 6.23 -0.43 -3.36
N MET A 102 6.53 0.77 -2.94
CA MET A 102 7.55 1.06 -1.93
C MET A 102 6.95 1.83 -0.77
N LYS A 103 7.31 1.42 0.45
CA LYS A 103 6.88 2.08 1.68
C LYS A 103 8.00 2.20 2.67
N ALA A 104 7.99 3.30 3.39
CA ALA A 104 8.83 3.49 4.55
C ALA A 104 8.05 4.20 5.67
N SER A 105 8.23 3.76 6.89
CA SER A 105 7.76 4.48 8.07
C SER A 105 8.81 4.49 9.16
N TYR A 106 8.85 5.58 9.91
CA TYR A 106 9.75 5.72 11.05
C TYR A 106 9.03 6.40 12.21
N ALA A 107 9.10 5.76 13.37
CA ALA A 107 8.55 6.29 14.61
C ALA A 107 9.69 6.59 15.59
N MET A 108 9.75 7.82 16.09
CA MET A 108 10.75 8.30 17.05
C MET A 108 10.06 9.11 18.17
N GLY A 109 9.91 8.49 19.32
CA GLY A 109 9.20 9.10 20.44
C GLY A 109 7.74 9.44 20.09
N SER A 110 7.38 10.71 20.16
CA SER A 110 6.02 11.16 19.84
C SER A 110 5.79 11.50 18.38
N VAL A 111 6.81 11.39 17.53
CA VAL A 111 6.71 11.70 16.09
C VAL A 111 6.76 10.40 15.28
N SER A 112 5.89 10.28 14.30
CA SER A 112 6.02 9.27 13.25
C SER A 112 5.88 9.92 11.87
N VAL A 113 6.65 9.41 10.92
CA VAL A 113 6.58 9.76 9.51
C VAL A 113 6.37 8.50 8.68
N ALA A 114 5.62 8.61 7.61
CA ALA A 114 5.38 7.52 6.69
C ALA A 114 5.36 8.05 5.25
N LEU A 115 5.85 7.23 4.33
CA LEU A 115 5.93 7.49 2.90
C LEU A 115 5.47 6.26 2.13
N SER A 116 4.77 6.44 1.02
CA SER A 116 4.56 5.36 0.04
C SER A 116 4.63 5.88 -1.38
N GLN A 117 4.97 4.98 -2.28
CA GLN A 117 4.90 5.18 -3.71
C GLN A 117 4.40 3.87 -4.33
N ASN A 118 3.39 3.99 -5.18
CA ASN A 118 2.85 2.90 -5.96
C ASN A 118 2.91 3.30 -7.43
N GLU A 119 3.30 2.37 -8.29
CA GLU A 119 3.38 2.54 -9.73
C GLU A 119 2.71 1.34 -10.39
N ALA A 120 1.85 1.59 -11.37
CA ALA A 120 1.15 0.56 -12.11
C ALA A 120 1.25 0.84 -13.62
N ASP A 121 2.00 0.00 -14.31
CA ASP A 121 2.14 0.00 -15.76
C ASP A 121 1.18 -1.02 -16.37
N MET A 122 0.10 -0.56 -16.98
CA MET A 122 -0.96 -1.42 -17.47
C MET A 122 -0.87 -1.64 -18.99
N VAL A 123 -0.92 -2.89 -19.43
CA VAL A 123 -0.94 -3.24 -20.88
C VAL A 123 -2.16 -2.69 -21.60
N SER A 124 -3.26 -2.56 -20.90
CA SER A 124 -4.48 -1.94 -21.42
C SER A 124 -5.10 -1.09 -20.31
N GLY A 125 -5.19 0.17 -20.55
CA GLY A 125 -5.63 1.16 -19.58
C GLY A 125 -4.70 2.34 -19.54
N THR A 126 -4.69 3.03 -18.44
CA THR A 126 -3.78 4.13 -18.13
C THR A 126 -2.79 3.66 -17.08
N ASP A 127 -1.53 4.05 -17.25
CA ASP A 127 -0.55 3.88 -16.21
C ASP A 127 -0.83 4.89 -15.10
N GLU A 128 -0.62 4.47 -13.87
CA GLU A 128 -0.94 5.25 -12.69
C GLU A 128 0.26 5.28 -11.73
N GLU A 129 0.54 6.45 -11.17
CA GLU A 129 1.50 6.63 -10.10
C GLU A 129 0.82 7.32 -8.92
N GLN A 130 1.03 6.79 -7.72
CA GLN A 130 0.58 7.38 -6.47
C GLN A 130 1.74 7.57 -5.52
N SER A 131 1.87 8.75 -4.96
CA SER A 131 2.80 9.02 -3.87
C SER A 131 2.07 9.59 -2.67
N SER A 132 2.46 9.22 -1.47
CA SER A 132 1.89 9.79 -0.26
C SER A 132 2.92 10.02 0.84
N PHE A 133 2.65 11.02 1.66
CA PHE A 133 3.45 11.40 2.82
C PHE A 133 2.51 11.66 4.01
N LYS A 134 2.89 11.17 5.19
CA LYS A 134 2.18 11.45 6.44
C LYS A 134 3.15 11.73 7.58
N ILE A 135 2.88 12.76 8.35
CA ILE A 135 3.52 13.02 9.64
C ILE A 135 2.46 13.00 10.73
N SER A 136 2.76 12.35 11.85
CA SER A 136 1.88 12.31 13.01
C SER A 136 2.64 12.71 14.26
N TYR A 137 1.95 13.37 15.17
CA TYR A 137 2.49 13.78 16.47
C TYR A 137 1.53 13.41 17.60
N THR A 138 2.02 12.62 18.54
CA THR A 138 1.31 12.26 19.77
C THR A 138 1.52 13.35 20.81
N ILE A 139 0.47 14.14 21.08
CA ILE A 139 0.51 15.26 22.03
C ILE A 139 0.43 14.73 23.46
N THR A 140 -0.49 13.78 23.69
CA THR A 140 -0.65 13.02 24.95
C THR A 140 -0.98 11.57 24.60
N ASP A 141 -1.02 10.68 25.58
CA ASP A 141 -1.39 9.27 25.37
C ASP A 141 -2.78 9.11 24.72
N ASP A 142 -3.63 10.10 24.87
CA ASP A 142 -5.00 10.09 24.36
C ASP A 142 -5.23 10.98 23.13
N LEU A 143 -4.28 11.87 22.80
CA LEU A 143 -4.46 12.90 21.77
C LEU A 143 -3.32 12.88 20.77
N SER A 144 -3.66 12.76 19.48
CA SER A 144 -2.71 12.87 18.39
C SER A 144 -3.23 13.78 17.28
N VAL A 145 -2.31 14.34 16.53
CA VAL A 145 -2.58 15.11 15.32
C VAL A 145 -1.74 14.54 14.18
N SER A 146 -2.28 14.54 12.96
CA SER A 146 -1.51 14.17 11.78
C SER A 146 -1.84 15.10 10.62
N TYR A 147 -0.86 15.23 9.74
CA TYR A 147 -0.95 15.87 8.45
C TYR A 147 -0.42 14.92 7.39
N GLY A 148 -1.02 14.96 6.22
CA GLY A 148 -0.54 14.19 5.12
C GLY A 148 -1.02 14.72 3.78
N GLU A 149 -0.30 14.31 2.76
CA GLU A 149 -0.48 14.65 1.36
C GLU A 149 -0.47 13.35 0.54
N GLU A 150 -1.24 13.35 -0.52
CA GLU A 150 -1.27 12.30 -1.53
C GLU A 150 -1.37 12.93 -2.90
N THR A 151 -0.57 12.46 -3.83
CA THR A 151 -0.60 12.86 -5.24
C THR A 151 -0.89 11.63 -6.09
N HIS A 152 -1.78 11.78 -7.03
CA HIS A 152 -2.14 10.77 -8.00
C HIS A 152 -1.94 11.29 -9.41
N GLU A 153 -1.09 10.62 -10.16
CA GLU A 153 -0.79 10.88 -11.56
C GLU A 153 -1.37 9.77 -12.43
N THR A 154 -2.05 10.15 -13.50
CA THR A 154 -2.63 9.21 -14.47
C THR A 154 -2.10 9.54 -15.87
N SER A 155 -1.53 8.55 -16.54
CA SER A 155 -1.00 8.70 -17.89
C SER A 155 -2.04 9.26 -18.86
N GLY A 156 -1.68 10.33 -19.57
CA GLY A 156 -2.56 11.03 -20.51
C GLY A 156 -3.44 12.11 -19.86
N GLN A 157 -3.44 12.28 -18.58
CA GLN A 157 -3.98 13.44 -17.88
C GLN A 157 -2.98 14.62 -17.91
N THR A 158 -3.47 15.84 -17.84
CA THR A 158 -2.63 17.07 -17.83
C THR A 158 -2.53 17.71 -16.46
N VAL A 159 -3.25 17.18 -15.49
CA VAL A 159 -3.30 17.69 -14.11
C VAL A 159 -3.33 16.48 -13.19
N ASP A 160 -2.44 16.49 -12.23
CA ASP A 160 -2.38 15.50 -11.18
C ASP A 160 -3.45 15.79 -10.12
N GLU A 161 -3.96 14.77 -9.48
CA GLU A 161 -4.88 14.91 -8.37
C GLU A 161 -4.06 15.00 -7.07
N GLU A 162 -4.23 16.08 -6.34
CA GLU A 162 -3.55 16.33 -5.07
C GLU A 162 -4.56 16.36 -3.93
N PHE A 163 -4.26 15.66 -2.84
CA PHE A 163 -5.08 15.59 -1.65
C PHE A 163 -4.25 15.96 -0.42
N GLU A 164 -4.79 16.82 0.42
CA GLU A 164 -4.20 17.18 1.70
C GLU A 164 -5.18 16.92 2.84
N GLN A 165 -4.67 16.46 3.98
CA GLN A 165 -5.50 16.27 5.16
C GLN A 165 -4.76 16.59 6.46
N VAL A 166 -5.47 17.29 7.34
CA VAL A 166 -5.15 17.37 8.76
C VAL A 166 -6.16 16.53 9.53
N SER A 167 -5.69 15.66 10.42
CA SER A 167 -6.58 14.93 11.31
C SER A 167 -6.19 15.07 12.77
N VAL A 168 -7.19 15.02 13.63
CA VAL A 168 -7.03 15.02 15.09
C VAL A 168 -7.76 13.80 15.63
N SER A 169 -7.07 12.98 16.42
CA SER A 169 -7.65 11.79 17.05
C SER A 169 -7.56 11.90 18.57
N TYR A 170 -8.70 11.69 19.24
CA TYR A 170 -8.79 11.65 20.68
C TYR A 170 -9.41 10.35 21.17
N THR A 171 -8.70 9.64 22.04
CA THR A 171 -9.15 8.35 22.60
C THR A 171 -9.45 8.51 24.08
N THR A 172 -10.64 8.11 24.53
CA THR A 172 -11.02 8.12 25.93
C THR A 172 -12.02 7.01 26.23
N GLY A 173 -11.83 6.30 27.35
CA GLY A 173 -12.76 5.28 27.83
C GLY A 173 -13.07 4.16 26.82
N GLY A 174 -12.12 3.82 25.93
CA GLY A 174 -12.30 2.82 24.86
C GLY A 174 -13.04 3.34 23.61
N MET A 175 -13.31 4.64 23.53
CA MET A 175 -13.89 5.32 22.37
C MET A 175 -12.83 6.22 21.73
N THR A 176 -12.71 6.17 20.41
CA THR A 176 -11.86 7.07 19.63
C THR A 176 -12.73 8.01 18.80
N LEU A 177 -12.47 9.28 18.89
CA LEU A 177 -13.07 10.34 18.08
C LEU A 177 -12.00 10.86 17.13
N THR A 178 -12.29 10.85 15.83
CA THR A 178 -11.40 11.42 14.83
C THR A 178 -12.13 12.51 14.06
N ALA A 179 -11.45 13.63 13.87
CA ALA A 179 -11.89 14.75 13.04
C ALA A 179 -10.87 14.98 11.92
N TYR A 180 -11.37 15.31 10.74
CA TYR A 180 -10.59 15.57 9.53
C TYR A 180 -10.84 17.01 9.07
#